data_98409e9703e9e2ec5b508ba0af56f7fc
#
_entry.id   98409e9703e9e2ec5b508ba0af56f7fc
#
_cell.length_a   1.000
_cell.length_b   1.000
_cell.length_c   1.000
_cell.angle_alpha   90.00
_cell.angle_beta   90.00
_cell.angle_gamma   90.00
#
_symmetry.space_group_name_H-M   'P 1'
#
loop_
_entity.id
_entity.type
_entity.pdbx_description
1 polymer ?
#
loop_
_entity_poly.entity_id
_entity_poly.type
_entity_poly.pdbx_seq_one_letter_code
_entity_poly.pdbx_strand_id
1 'polypeptide(L)'
;MHFYADEGIIIPSNSKKYIGRSNIMKKLLTLTLAAAMLVVSLVSCSSASSEVKVIDIPLTEEEYAFGVDKDQPELLEQTNAFIAKIKEDGTFDEICNKYFGDGEPTSVTSATLDESKDQLVVATNAGFEPFEYTKGDSYYGIDMEIAALLAKELGKELVISNMDFDAVCLSVGQHKCDIAMAGLTVKEDRMEYVNFTDTYYNAAQEIIVMADNTAFDSCKSAA
;
A
#
# COMPACT_ATOMS: atom_id res chain seq x y z
N MET A 1 -26.81 -8.14 12.38
CA MET A 1 -27.31 -7.03 11.58
C MET A 1 -26.13 -6.65 10.69
N HIS A 2 -26.09 -7.22 9.47
CA HIS A 2 -24.94 -7.03 8.58
C HIS A 2 -25.14 -5.71 7.83
N PHE A 3 -24.25 -4.76 8.06
CA PHE A 3 -24.09 -3.61 7.19
C PHE A 3 -23.09 -4.00 6.10
N TYR A 4 -23.57 -4.15 4.86
CA TYR A 4 -22.71 -4.06 3.69
C TYR A 4 -22.35 -2.59 3.53
N ALA A 5 -21.15 -2.21 3.90
CA ALA A 5 -20.56 -0.97 3.46
C ALA A 5 -20.08 -1.19 2.02
N ASP A 6 -20.50 -0.34 1.08
CA ASP A 6 -19.88 -0.22 -0.24
C ASP A 6 -18.39 0.07 0.01
N GLU A 7 -17.53 -0.89 -0.31
CA GLU A 7 -16.08 -0.76 -0.09
C GLU A 7 -15.52 0.34 -1.00
N GLY A 8 -15.26 1.50 -0.41
CA GLY A 8 -14.50 2.56 -1.06
C GLY A 8 -13.02 2.13 -1.16
N ILE A 9 -12.46 2.19 -2.36
CA ILE A 9 -11.03 1.92 -2.58
C ILE A 9 -10.24 3.13 -2.08
N ILE A 10 -9.34 2.92 -1.13
CA ILE A 10 -8.44 3.96 -0.61
C ILE A 10 -7.20 4.00 -1.50
N ILE A 11 -6.98 5.14 -2.17
CA ILE A 11 -5.79 5.36 -3.02
C ILE A 11 -4.92 6.43 -2.37
N PRO A 12 -3.61 6.21 -2.16
CA PRO A 12 -2.71 7.24 -1.65
C PRO A 12 -2.64 8.47 -2.56
N SER A 13 -2.60 9.67 -1.98
CA SER A 13 -2.70 10.95 -2.70
C SER A 13 -1.59 11.21 -3.73
N ASN A 14 -0.50 10.48 -3.68
CA ASN A 14 0.61 10.61 -4.63
C ASN A 14 0.36 9.95 -6.00
N SER A 15 -0.76 9.22 -6.20
CA SER A 15 -1.07 8.56 -7.47
C SER A 15 -1.35 9.53 -8.64
N LYS A 16 -1.59 10.82 -8.36
CA LYS A 16 -1.84 11.85 -9.40
C LYS A 16 -0.69 12.06 -10.40
N LYS A 17 0.53 11.59 -10.08
CA LYS A 17 1.72 11.85 -10.90
C LYS A 17 1.94 10.81 -12.03
N TYR A 18 1.23 9.69 -11.98
CA TYR A 18 1.53 8.52 -12.83
C TYR A 18 0.42 8.09 -13.79
N ILE A 19 -0.67 8.88 -13.96
CA ILE A 19 -1.67 8.58 -14.99
C ILE A 19 -1.11 9.05 -16.33
N GLY A 20 -0.32 8.19 -16.95
CA GLY A 20 0.32 8.38 -18.23
C GLY A 20 -0.69 8.40 -19.38
N ARG A 21 -0.57 9.39 -20.23
CA ARG A 21 -1.26 9.49 -21.54
C ARG A 21 -0.82 8.35 -22.45
N SER A 22 -1.71 7.42 -22.73
CA SER A 22 -1.56 6.52 -23.87
C SER A 22 -2.12 7.19 -25.14
N ASN A 23 -1.24 7.55 -26.08
CA ASN A 23 -1.59 7.97 -27.42
C ASN A 23 -1.68 6.73 -28.32
N ILE A 24 -2.87 6.32 -28.71
CA ILE A 24 -3.04 5.37 -29.80
C ILE A 24 -3.49 6.10 -31.06
N MET A 25 -2.66 5.98 -32.05
CA MET A 25 -2.71 6.61 -33.38
C MET A 25 -3.76 5.96 -34.27
N LYS A 26 -4.45 6.81 -35.02
CA LYS A 26 -5.46 6.52 -36.04
C LYS A 26 -4.87 5.77 -37.23
N LYS A 27 -5.60 4.80 -37.80
CA LYS A 27 -5.61 4.52 -39.22
C LYS A 27 -7.00 4.13 -39.71
N LEU A 28 -7.50 4.91 -40.66
CA LEU A 28 -8.65 4.66 -41.48
C LEU A 28 -8.34 3.56 -42.53
N LEU A 29 -9.33 2.80 -42.93
CA LEU A 29 -9.70 2.67 -44.33
C LEU A 29 -11.09 2.02 -44.54
N THR A 30 -11.81 2.60 -45.41
CA THR A 30 -13.13 2.42 -46.04
C THR A 30 -13.39 1.05 -46.70
N LEU A 31 -14.63 0.53 -46.80
CA LEU A 31 -15.55 0.56 -47.93
C LEU A 31 -16.72 -0.46 -47.87
N THR A 32 -17.91 0.05 -47.97
CA THR A 32 -19.15 -0.33 -48.69
C THR A 32 -19.92 -1.64 -48.48
N LEU A 33 -21.17 -1.42 -48.09
CA LEU A 33 -22.49 -1.79 -48.69
C LEU A 33 -22.87 -3.29 -48.79
N ALA A 34 -23.90 -3.70 -48.06
CA ALA A 34 -25.18 -4.24 -48.58
C ALA A 34 -26.17 -4.53 -47.46
N ALA A 35 -27.40 -4.16 -47.69
CA ALA A 35 -28.54 -4.25 -46.78
C ALA A 35 -29.05 -5.69 -46.63
N ALA A 36 -29.40 -6.07 -45.38
CA ALA A 36 -30.50 -7.02 -45.10
C ALA A 36 -30.99 -6.77 -43.66
N MET A 37 -32.24 -6.39 -43.55
CA MET A 37 -32.97 -6.27 -42.28
C MET A 37 -33.03 -7.62 -41.58
N LEU A 38 -32.49 -7.68 -40.38
CA LEU A 38 -32.94 -8.58 -39.32
C LEU A 38 -32.99 -7.79 -38.04
N VAL A 39 -34.23 -7.50 -37.62
CA VAL A 39 -34.49 -6.95 -36.30
C VAL A 39 -34.16 -8.05 -35.30
N VAL A 40 -32.93 -8.06 -34.83
CA VAL A 40 -32.56 -8.74 -33.57
C VAL A 40 -32.49 -7.63 -32.50
N SER A 41 -33.45 -7.64 -31.63
CA SER A 41 -33.43 -6.87 -30.40
C SER A 41 -32.17 -7.26 -29.59
N LEU A 42 -31.08 -6.60 -29.89
CA LEU A 42 -29.91 -6.56 -29.03
C LEU A 42 -30.35 -5.79 -27.77
N VAL A 43 -30.71 -6.54 -26.74
CA VAL A 43 -30.60 -6.05 -25.39
C VAL A 43 -29.11 -5.75 -25.22
N SER A 44 -28.76 -4.51 -25.52
CA SER A 44 -27.47 -3.94 -25.14
C SER A 44 -27.46 -3.91 -23.61
N CYS A 45 -26.88 -4.93 -23.00
CA CYS A 45 -26.28 -4.73 -21.69
C CYS A 45 -25.20 -3.66 -21.91
N SER A 46 -25.57 -2.41 -21.81
CA SER A 46 -24.59 -1.38 -21.52
C SER A 46 -24.01 -1.76 -20.16
N SER A 47 -22.84 -2.36 -20.16
CA SER A 47 -21.96 -2.28 -19.01
C SER A 47 -21.73 -0.76 -18.85
N ALA A 48 -22.54 -0.15 -17.98
CA ALA A 48 -22.26 1.18 -17.52
C ALA A 48 -20.86 1.07 -16.90
N SER A 49 -19.86 1.61 -17.58
CA SER A 49 -18.58 1.88 -16.93
C SER A 49 -18.94 2.85 -15.80
N SER A 50 -18.97 2.33 -14.59
CA SER A 50 -19.23 3.15 -13.42
C SER A 50 -18.01 4.06 -13.24
N GLU A 51 -18.08 5.26 -13.80
CA GLU A 51 -17.05 6.27 -13.57
C GLU A 51 -17.09 6.66 -12.11
N VAL A 52 -15.92 6.74 -11.48
CA VAL A 52 -15.74 7.22 -10.13
C VAL A 52 -15.06 8.59 -10.15
N LYS A 53 -15.32 9.40 -9.13
CA LYS A 53 -14.61 10.66 -8.89
C LYS A 53 -14.00 10.65 -7.48
N VAL A 54 -12.83 11.25 -7.36
CA VAL A 54 -12.19 11.52 -6.08
C VAL A 54 -12.72 12.86 -5.56
N ILE A 55 -13.12 12.89 -4.31
CA ILE A 55 -13.41 14.12 -3.59
C ILE A 55 -12.09 14.66 -3.07
N ASP A 56 -11.63 15.76 -3.65
CA ASP A 56 -10.31 16.38 -3.39
C ASP A 56 -10.30 17.12 -2.02
N ILE A 57 -10.67 16.40 -0.98
CA ILE A 57 -10.66 16.83 0.41
C ILE A 57 -9.99 15.71 1.20
N PRO A 58 -8.75 15.87 1.65
CA PRO A 58 -8.10 14.87 2.47
C PRO A 58 -8.88 14.68 3.78
N LEU A 59 -9.20 13.42 4.11
CA LEU A 59 -9.83 13.07 5.38
C LEU A 59 -8.81 13.05 6.51
N THR A 60 -7.59 12.61 6.19
CA THR A 60 -6.49 12.50 7.14
C THR A 60 -5.18 12.86 6.45
N GLU A 61 -4.24 13.36 7.24
CA GLU A 61 -2.81 13.37 6.90
C GLU A 61 -2.16 12.32 7.79
N GLU A 62 -1.47 11.36 7.21
CA GLU A 62 -0.90 10.22 7.92
C GLU A 62 0.59 10.15 7.66
N GLU A 63 1.36 10.02 8.72
CA GLU A 63 2.79 9.79 8.67
C GLU A 63 3.05 8.32 8.97
N TYR A 64 3.52 7.56 7.97
CA TYR A 64 3.85 6.14 8.16
C TYR A 64 5.29 6.00 8.63
N ALA A 65 5.44 5.21 9.70
CA ALA A 65 6.72 4.87 10.29
C ALA A 65 6.71 3.41 10.76
N PHE A 66 7.88 2.81 10.94
CA PHE A 66 8.00 1.46 11.49
C PHE A 66 8.06 1.51 13.01
N GLY A 67 7.46 0.50 13.65
CA GLY A 67 7.45 0.39 15.11
C GLY A 67 8.50 -0.61 15.59
N VAL A 68 9.55 -0.16 16.26
CA VAL A 68 10.66 -1.00 16.76
C VAL A 68 10.43 -1.33 18.23
N ASP A 69 10.85 -2.52 18.64
CA ASP A 69 10.85 -2.95 20.04
C ASP A 69 11.62 -1.93 20.92
N LYS A 70 11.01 -1.54 22.03
CA LYS A 70 11.57 -0.53 22.94
C LYS A 70 12.89 -0.97 23.58
N ASP A 71 13.09 -2.27 23.70
CA ASP A 71 14.31 -2.84 24.24
C ASP A 71 15.42 -3.01 23.19
N GLN A 72 15.16 -2.59 21.94
CA GLN A 72 16.11 -2.63 20.81
C GLN A 72 16.46 -1.23 20.27
N PRO A 73 17.03 -0.32 21.07
CA PRO A 73 17.34 1.05 20.62
C PRO A 73 18.38 1.09 19.48
N GLU A 74 19.28 0.10 19.41
CA GLU A 74 20.25 -0.02 18.32
C GLU A 74 19.56 -0.36 16.98
N LEU A 75 18.54 -1.22 17.00
CA LEU A 75 17.74 -1.53 15.82
C LEU A 75 17.00 -0.29 15.33
N LEU A 76 16.46 0.52 16.25
CA LEU A 76 15.81 1.79 15.91
C LEU A 76 16.77 2.73 15.19
N GLU A 77 17.99 2.92 15.73
CA GLU A 77 19.02 3.78 15.12
C GLU A 77 19.44 3.24 13.74
N GLN A 78 19.70 1.94 13.63
CA GLN A 78 20.07 1.29 12.37
C GLN A 78 18.96 1.42 11.32
N THR A 79 17.68 1.26 11.73
CA THR A 79 16.54 1.40 10.83
C THR A 79 16.38 2.84 10.35
N ASN A 80 16.54 3.84 11.22
CA ASN A 80 16.51 5.25 10.82
C ASN A 80 17.64 5.60 9.84
N ALA A 81 18.86 5.13 10.12
CA ALA A 81 19.98 5.31 9.20
C ALA A 81 19.73 4.65 7.84
N PHE A 82 19.12 3.46 7.84
CA PHE A 82 18.74 2.74 6.63
C PHE A 82 17.65 3.49 5.85
N ILE A 83 16.59 4.00 6.51
CA ILE A 83 15.55 4.82 5.87
C ILE A 83 16.16 6.05 5.20
N ALA A 84 17.04 6.76 5.90
CA ALA A 84 17.74 7.93 5.35
C ALA A 84 18.57 7.55 4.12
N LYS A 85 19.33 6.46 4.19
CA LYS A 85 20.15 5.92 3.10
C LYS A 85 19.33 5.61 1.84
N ILE A 86 18.25 4.83 1.96
CA ILE A 86 17.44 4.43 0.79
C ILE A 86 16.68 5.61 0.17
N LYS A 87 16.39 6.66 0.95
CA LYS A 87 15.83 7.92 0.44
C LYS A 87 16.86 8.75 -0.30
N GLU A 88 18.08 8.82 0.21
CA GLU A 88 19.18 9.60 -0.39
C GLU A 88 19.68 8.98 -1.69
N ASP A 89 19.84 7.64 -1.74
CA ASP A 89 20.37 6.93 -2.90
C ASP A 89 19.32 6.61 -3.98
N GLY A 90 18.03 6.94 -3.74
CA GLY A 90 16.93 6.74 -4.68
C GLY A 90 16.30 5.34 -4.63
N THR A 91 16.79 4.43 -3.81
CA THR A 91 16.23 3.07 -3.66
C THR A 91 14.75 3.11 -3.22
N PHE A 92 14.40 4.05 -2.33
CA PHE A 92 13.01 4.23 -1.90
C PHE A 92 12.09 4.64 -3.06
N ASP A 93 12.54 5.57 -3.91
CA ASP A 93 11.77 6.00 -5.08
C ASP A 93 11.63 4.86 -6.10
N GLU A 94 12.66 4.03 -6.27
CA GLU A 94 12.60 2.83 -7.12
C GLU A 94 11.59 1.81 -6.59
N ILE A 95 11.55 1.58 -5.28
CA ILE A 95 10.53 0.72 -4.66
C ILE A 95 9.14 1.30 -4.91
N CYS A 96 8.91 2.58 -4.58
CA CYS A 96 7.62 3.23 -4.80
C CYS A 96 7.17 3.17 -6.26
N ASN A 97 8.09 3.32 -7.23
CA ASN A 97 7.77 3.23 -8.65
C ASN A 97 7.27 1.85 -9.09
N LYS A 98 7.64 0.78 -8.39
CA LYS A 98 7.12 -0.57 -8.67
C LYS A 98 5.64 -0.71 -8.34
N TYR A 99 5.11 0.09 -7.42
CA TYR A 99 3.74 -0.01 -6.92
C TYR A 99 2.84 1.14 -7.38
N PHE A 100 3.40 2.31 -7.62
CA PHE A 100 2.65 3.50 -8.06
C PHE A 100 2.97 3.92 -9.50
N GLY A 101 3.96 3.32 -10.13
CA GLY A 101 4.43 3.63 -11.48
C GLY A 101 4.40 2.44 -12.42
N ASP A 102 5.38 2.39 -13.32
CA ASP A 102 5.49 1.37 -14.37
C ASP A 102 6.46 0.23 -14.01
N GLY A 103 7.00 0.19 -12.80
CA GLY A 103 7.91 -0.85 -12.33
C GLY A 103 7.19 -2.15 -12.00
N GLU A 104 7.95 -3.25 -11.89
CA GLU A 104 7.42 -4.57 -11.54
C GLU A 104 7.63 -4.86 -10.05
N PRO A 105 6.58 -5.16 -9.28
CA PRO A 105 6.70 -5.55 -7.88
C PRO A 105 7.63 -6.75 -7.66
N THR A 106 8.44 -6.70 -6.63
CA THR A 106 9.38 -7.77 -6.28
C THR A 106 8.78 -8.67 -5.20
N SER A 107 8.80 -9.98 -5.42
CA SER A 107 8.36 -10.94 -4.41
C SER A 107 9.36 -11.04 -3.26
N VAL A 108 8.85 -11.09 -2.05
CA VAL A 108 9.61 -11.27 -0.82
C VAL A 108 9.21 -12.61 -0.19
N THR A 109 10.20 -13.39 0.22
CA THR A 109 10.00 -14.66 0.91
C THR A 109 10.39 -14.55 2.38
N SER A 110 9.63 -15.20 3.24
CA SER A 110 9.92 -15.31 4.66
C SER A 110 10.71 -16.60 4.94
N ALA A 111 11.76 -16.51 5.73
CA ALA A 111 12.34 -17.69 6.36
C ALA A 111 11.40 -18.25 7.43
N THR A 112 11.67 -19.49 7.85
CA THR A 112 11.03 -20.06 9.03
C THR A 112 11.71 -19.51 10.27
N LEU A 113 10.90 -19.16 11.29
CA LEU A 113 11.44 -18.72 12.58
C LEU A 113 12.30 -19.82 13.21
N ASP A 114 13.51 -19.46 13.58
CA ASP A 114 14.50 -20.33 14.21
C ASP A 114 15.34 -19.50 15.21
N GLU A 115 15.02 -19.62 16.49
CA GLU A 115 15.67 -18.86 17.58
C GLU A 115 17.19 -19.09 17.68
N SER A 116 17.74 -20.12 16.99
CA SER A 116 19.17 -20.37 16.95
C SER A 116 19.91 -19.55 15.88
N LYS A 117 19.17 -18.83 15.03
CA LYS A 117 19.68 -18.03 13.92
C LYS A 117 19.57 -16.54 14.20
N ASP A 118 20.40 -15.78 13.53
CA ASP A 118 20.30 -14.32 13.53
C ASP A 118 19.25 -13.89 12.51
N GLN A 119 18.05 -13.57 12.99
CA GLN A 119 16.89 -13.26 12.17
C GLN A 119 16.32 -11.89 12.54
N LEU A 120 15.75 -11.21 11.56
CA LEU A 120 14.88 -10.04 11.77
C LEU A 120 13.44 -10.50 11.66
N VAL A 121 12.71 -10.46 12.77
CA VAL A 121 11.31 -10.87 12.83
C VAL A 121 10.41 -9.66 12.67
N VAL A 122 9.74 -9.58 11.53
CA VAL A 122 8.89 -8.46 11.15
C VAL A 122 7.42 -8.82 11.36
N ALA A 123 6.72 -8.09 12.21
CA ALA A 123 5.27 -8.16 12.36
C ALA A 123 4.59 -7.34 11.26
N THR A 124 3.59 -7.92 10.61
CA THR A 124 2.82 -7.25 9.54
C THR A 124 1.38 -7.73 9.49
N ASN A 125 0.52 -7.00 8.76
CA ASN A 125 -0.81 -7.46 8.37
C ASN A 125 -0.93 -7.41 6.83
N ALA A 126 -0.52 -8.49 6.17
CA ALA A 126 -0.34 -8.55 4.72
C ALA A 126 -1.68 -8.64 3.96
N GLY A 127 -2.48 -7.60 4.10
CA GLY A 127 -3.76 -7.37 3.43
C GLY A 127 -3.95 -5.93 2.96
N PHE A 128 -2.89 -5.09 3.01
CA PHE A 128 -2.94 -3.66 2.70
C PHE A 128 -2.07 -3.31 1.49
N GLU A 129 -2.55 -3.61 0.29
CA GLU A 129 -1.90 -3.21 -0.97
C GLU A 129 -1.95 -1.69 -1.13
N PRO A 130 -0.85 -1.00 -1.50
CA PRO A 130 0.41 -1.52 -2.02
C PRO A 130 1.56 -1.63 -0.99
N PHE A 131 1.29 -1.51 0.32
CA PHE A 131 2.34 -1.50 1.33
C PHE A 131 2.75 -2.90 1.77
N GLU A 132 1.77 -3.75 2.10
CA GLU A 132 2.01 -5.14 2.49
C GLU A 132 0.84 -6.03 2.08
N TYR A 133 1.10 -7.02 1.25
CA TYR A 133 0.07 -7.98 0.80
C TYR A 133 0.68 -9.30 0.38
N THR A 134 -0.17 -10.32 0.25
CA THR A 134 0.23 -11.64 -0.23
C THR A 134 -0.29 -11.90 -1.64
N LYS A 135 0.52 -12.62 -2.44
CA LYS A 135 0.11 -13.16 -3.73
C LYS A 135 0.68 -14.58 -3.87
N GLY A 136 -0.18 -15.57 -3.76
CA GLY A 136 0.26 -16.95 -3.56
C GLY A 136 0.98 -17.11 -2.23
N ASP A 137 2.14 -17.74 -2.23
CA ASP A 137 2.96 -17.98 -1.05
C ASP A 137 4.01 -16.90 -0.79
N SER A 138 3.95 -15.79 -1.52
CA SER A 138 4.94 -14.71 -1.43
C SER A 138 4.30 -13.43 -0.91
N TYR A 139 5.14 -12.62 -0.26
CA TYR A 139 4.78 -11.28 0.17
C TYR A 139 5.21 -10.25 -0.88
N TYR A 140 4.48 -9.17 -0.96
CA TYR A 140 4.73 -8.03 -1.83
C TYR A 140 4.39 -6.74 -1.08
N GLY A 141 4.88 -5.63 -1.59
CA GLY A 141 4.54 -4.32 -1.07
C GLY A 141 5.77 -3.51 -0.68
N ILE A 142 5.57 -2.22 -0.55
CA ILE A 142 6.64 -1.25 -0.22
C ILE A 142 7.31 -1.65 1.09
N ASP A 143 6.52 -1.94 2.13
CA ASP A 143 7.02 -2.32 3.45
C ASP A 143 7.77 -3.65 3.41
N MET A 144 7.27 -4.61 2.63
CA MET A 144 7.90 -5.92 2.52
C MET A 144 9.24 -5.85 1.78
N GLU A 145 9.34 -5.05 0.70
CA GLU A 145 10.63 -4.85 0.02
C GLU A 145 11.63 -4.10 0.91
N ILE A 146 11.17 -3.09 1.66
CA ILE A 146 12.01 -2.40 2.65
C ILE A 146 12.48 -3.38 3.73
N ALA A 147 11.59 -4.24 4.25
CA ALA A 147 11.93 -5.26 5.24
C ALA A 147 13.04 -6.21 4.74
N ALA A 148 12.93 -6.68 3.48
CA ALA A 148 13.92 -7.55 2.88
C ALA A 148 15.29 -6.86 2.73
N LEU A 149 15.30 -5.60 2.35
CA LEU A 149 16.53 -4.81 2.22
C LEU A 149 17.14 -4.48 3.59
N LEU A 150 16.31 -4.16 4.59
CA LEU A 150 16.76 -3.92 5.96
C LEU A 150 17.38 -5.18 6.57
N ALA A 151 16.73 -6.33 6.45
CA ALA A 151 17.29 -7.59 6.93
C ALA A 151 18.64 -7.90 6.29
N LYS A 152 18.76 -7.67 4.98
CA LYS A 152 20.03 -7.81 4.25
C LYS A 152 21.09 -6.84 4.73
N GLU A 153 20.77 -5.57 4.97
CA GLU A 153 21.69 -4.55 5.49
C GLU A 153 22.21 -4.94 6.87
N LEU A 154 21.34 -5.51 7.71
CA LEU A 154 21.68 -6.00 9.05
C LEU A 154 22.41 -7.36 9.04
N GLY A 155 22.51 -8.03 7.89
CA GLY A 155 23.09 -9.37 7.78
C GLY A 155 22.22 -10.49 8.37
N LYS A 156 20.90 -10.26 8.52
CA LYS A 156 19.94 -11.16 9.13
C LYS A 156 19.07 -11.89 8.11
N GLU A 157 18.57 -13.07 8.46
CA GLU A 157 17.48 -13.69 7.69
C GLU A 157 16.15 -12.99 8.01
N LEU A 158 15.34 -12.68 6.98
CA LEU A 158 14.02 -12.10 7.17
C LEU A 158 12.98 -13.15 7.56
N VAL A 159 12.30 -12.95 8.66
CA VAL A 159 11.09 -13.69 9.06
C VAL A 159 9.90 -12.73 9.08
N ILE A 160 8.86 -13.04 8.32
CA ILE A 160 7.62 -12.25 8.29
C ILE A 160 6.55 -12.98 9.10
N SER A 161 6.10 -12.33 10.17
CA SER A 161 5.00 -12.79 11.02
C SER A 161 3.72 -12.04 10.65
N ASN A 162 2.92 -12.66 9.77
CA ASN A 162 1.63 -12.10 9.34
C ASN A 162 0.55 -12.37 10.38
N MET A 163 -0.16 -11.32 10.80
CA MET A 163 -1.16 -11.39 11.87
C MET A 163 -2.25 -10.33 11.72
N ASP A 164 -3.26 -10.35 12.58
CA ASP A 164 -4.28 -9.31 12.63
C ASP A 164 -3.64 -7.95 12.97
N PHE A 165 -4.12 -6.89 12.31
CA PHE A 165 -3.53 -5.55 12.40
C PHE A 165 -3.41 -5.04 13.85
N ASP A 166 -4.45 -5.27 14.67
CA ASP A 166 -4.47 -4.84 16.09
C ASP A 166 -3.40 -5.56 16.94
N ALA A 167 -2.89 -6.69 16.46
CA ALA A 167 -1.85 -7.46 17.16
C ALA A 167 -0.43 -7.04 16.76
N VAL A 168 -0.25 -6.30 15.67
CA VAL A 168 1.07 -5.99 15.10
C VAL A 168 1.97 -5.27 16.11
N CYS A 169 1.59 -4.08 16.59
CA CYS A 169 2.38 -3.33 17.57
C CYS A 169 2.49 -4.07 18.91
N LEU A 170 1.40 -4.74 19.32
CA LEU A 170 1.38 -5.51 20.57
C LEU A 170 2.40 -6.66 20.53
N SER A 171 2.55 -7.35 19.39
CA SER A 171 3.51 -8.46 19.27
C SER A 171 4.95 -8.00 19.43
N VAL A 172 5.27 -6.80 18.94
CA VAL A 172 6.58 -6.15 19.12
C VAL A 172 6.76 -5.76 20.59
N GLY A 173 5.77 -5.10 21.22
CA GLY A 173 5.83 -4.75 22.65
C GLY A 173 5.86 -5.95 23.60
N GLN A 174 5.55 -7.16 23.12
CA GLN A 174 5.70 -8.43 23.83
C GLN A 174 7.00 -9.17 23.48
N HIS A 175 7.91 -8.54 22.75
CA HIS A 175 9.21 -9.10 22.31
C HIS A 175 9.08 -10.39 21.48
N LYS A 176 7.95 -10.57 20.76
CA LYS A 176 7.73 -11.69 19.84
C LYS A 176 8.22 -11.40 18.44
N CYS A 177 8.29 -10.11 18.11
CA CYS A 177 8.82 -9.58 16.86
C CYS A 177 9.72 -8.39 17.17
N ASP A 178 10.70 -8.12 16.32
CA ASP A 178 11.67 -7.04 16.49
C ASP A 178 11.10 -5.69 16.03
N ILE A 179 10.33 -5.72 14.96
CA ILE A 179 9.83 -4.53 14.28
C ILE A 179 8.45 -4.77 13.64
N ALA A 180 7.61 -3.76 13.67
CA ALA A 180 6.32 -3.71 13.02
C ALA A 180 6.41 -2.90 11.71
N MET A 181 6.03 -3.51 10.59
CA MET A 181 6.04 -2.92 9.26
C MET A 181 4.70 -3.24 8.57
N ALA A 182 3.75 -2.30 8.63
CA ALA A 182 2.35 -2.53 8.25
C ALA A 182 1.62 -1.21 7.92
N GLY A 183 2.23 -0.30 7.15
CA GLY A 183 1.64 1.00 6.82
C GLY A 183 1.20 1.77 8.08
N LEU A 184 2.00 1.73 9.13
CA LEU A 184 1.59 2.20 10.45
C LEU A 184 1.63 3.72 10.56
N THR A 185 0.48 4.34 10.75
CA THR A 185 0.39 5.75 11.17
C THR A 185 0.94 5.90 12.59
N VAL A 186 1.79 6.91 12.79
CA VAL A 186 2.30 7.29 14.12
C VAL A 186 1.13 7.75 14.99
N LYS A 187 0.85 7.01 16.09
CA LYS A 187 -0.22 7.30 17.05
C LYS A 187 0.22 7.03 18.47
N GLU A 188 -0.32 7.82 19.43
CA GLU A 188 0.03 7.70 20.84
C GLU A 188 -0.27 6.33 21.45
N ASP A 189 -1.41 5.73 21.09
CA ASP A 189 -1.81 4.40 21.56
C ASP A 189 -0.82 3.30 21.13
N ARG A 190 -0.22 3.42 19.95
CA ARG A 190 0.81 2.51 19.45
C ARG A 190 2.16 2.73 20.12
N MET A 191 2.46 3.98 20.51
CA MET A 191 3.68 4.31 21.25
C MET A 191 3.75 3.67 22.63
N GLU A 192 2.65 3.10 23.14
CA GLU A 192 2.68 2.28 24.34
C GLU A 192 3.51 1.00 24.14
N TYR A 193 3.53 0.46 22.93
CA TYR A 193 4.14 -0.83 22.59
C TYR A 193 5.47 -0.71 21.86
N VAL A 194 5.66 0.33 21.03
CA VAL A 194 6.81 0.47 20.15
C VAL A 194 7.43 1.86 20.22
N ASN A 195 8.70 1.98 19.81
CA ASN A 195 9.31 3.24 19.41
C ASN A 195 9.21 3.37 17.89
N PHE A 196 8.65 4.47 17.41
CA PHE A 196 8.57 4.71 15.97
C PHE A 196 9.89 5.20 15.40
N THR A 197 10.18 4.78 14.18
CA THR A 197 11.26 5.32 13.35
C THR A 197 10.91 6.72 12.87
N ASP A 198 11.84 7.35 12.14
CA ASP A 198 11.53 8.48 11.29
C ASP A 198 10.48 8.07 10.25
N THR A 199 9.63 9.03 9.86
CA THR A 199 8.59 8.81 8.85
C THR A 199 9.21 8.47 7.50
N TYR A 200 8.79 7.34 6.91
CA TYR A 200 9.24 6.95 5.58
C TYR A 200 8.27 7.38 4.48
N TYR A 201 6.96 7.47 4.76
CA TYR A 201 5.93 7.81 3.78
C TYR A 201 4.88 8.74 4.37
N ASN A 202 4.41 9.72 3.57
CA ASN A 202 3.27 10.56 3.92
C ASN A 202 2.07 10.14 3.08
N ALA A 203 1.00 9.75 3.74
CA ALA A 203 -0.25 9.32 3.14
C ALA A 203 -1.39 10.29 3.48
N ALA A 204 -2.43 10.27 2.66
CA ALA A 204 -3.70 10.90 2.96
C ALA A 204 -4.83 9.97 2.50
N GLN A 205 -5.92 9.96 3.24
CA GLN A 205 -7.13 9.27 2.83
C GLN A 205 -8.04 10.25 2.09
N GLU A 206 -8.61 9.82 0.98
CA GLU A 206 -9.56 10.59 0.18
C GLU A 206 -10.83 9.75 -0.03
N ILE A 207 -11.96 10.42 -0.22
CA ILE A 207 -13.24 9.73 -0.53
C ILE A 207 -13.33 9.52 -2.03
N ILE A 208 -13.64 8.29 -2.46
CA ILE A 208 -14.00 7.97 -3.83
C ILE A 208 -15.50 7.69 -3.88
N VAL A 209 -16.19 8.32 -4.79
CA VAL A 209 -17.63 8.14 -5.01
C VAL A 209 -17.93 7.90 -6.49
N MET A 210 -19.11 7.39 -6.78
CA MET A 210 -19.62 7.32 -8.15
C MET A 210 -19.65 8.72 -8.76
N ALA A 211 -19.33 8.86 -10.03
CA ALA A 211 -19.19 10.16 -10.69
C ALA A 211 -20.51 10.98 -10.68
N ASP A 212 -21.66 10.30 -10.66
CA ASP A 212 -22.98 10.90 -10.57
C ASP A 212 -23.44 11.24 -9.13
N ASN A 213 -22.65 10.85 -8.11
CA ASN A 213 -22.97 11.18 -6.72
C ASN A 213 -22.63 12.64 -6.43
N THR A 214 -23.65 13.44 -6.14
CA THR A 214 -23.52 14.88 -5.87
C THR A 214 -23.53 15.23 -4.38
N ALA A 215 -23.63 14.23 -3.48
CA ALA A 215 -23.76 14.47 -2.04
C ALA A 215 -22.60 15.28 -1.43
N PHE A 216 -21.40 15.19 -2.06
CA PHE A 216 -20.17 15.82 -1.58
C PHE A 216 -19.74 17.05 -2.38
N ASP A 217 -20.48 17.46 -3.44
CA ASP A 217 -20.08 18.56 -4.32
C ASP A 217 -20.00 19.93 -3.62
N SER A 218 -20.68 20.08 -2.50
CA SER A 218 -20.66 21.31 -1.68
C SER A 218 -19.68 21.24 -0.50
N CYS A 219 -19.06 20.10 -0.24
CA CYS A 219 -18.10 19.95 0.85
C CYS A 219 -16.81 20.70 0.53
N LYS A 220 -16.29 21.43 1.55
CA LYS A 220 -15.03 22.19 1.44
C LYS A 220 -13.97 21.72 2.44
N SER A 221 -14.36 20.91 3.40
CA SER A 221 -13.49 20.35 4.43
C SER A 221 -14.06 19.03 4.94
N ALA A 222 -13.24 18.24 5.59
CA ALA A 222 -13.61 16.97 6.23
C ALA A 222 -14.33 17.16 7.59
N ALA A 223 -14.41 18.37 8.12
CA ALA A 223 -15.05 18.72 9.39
C ALA A 223 -16.22 19.65 9.17
#